data_bc69f6f136cf1aa8a61c8eb331ffdc82
#
_entry.id   bc69f6f136cf1aa8a61c8eb331ffdc82
#
_cell.length_a   1.000
_cell.length_b   1.000
_cell.length_c   1.000
_cell.angle_alpha   90.00
_cell.angle_beta   90.00
_cell.angle_gamma   90.00
#
_symmetry.space_group_name_H-M   'P 1'
#
loop_
_entity.id
_entity.type
_entity.pdbx_description
1 polymer ?
#
loop_
_entity_poly.entity_id
_entity_poly.type
_entity_poly.pdbx_seq_one_letter_code
_entity_poly.pdbx_strand_id
1 'polypeptide(L)'
;MPDNPALYYFLELTKNVSTNISSTNLEFTKPLGMYCKLAPLFSIYFSVNYLKYLKSNPKTEDKASLIFYSLGFFAVYAVLFYIFLISSFDINNGNRLLQITTSNDFYILFYYLTVFSGLYALTFVFTMLVKLIYSELVK
;
A
#
# COMPACT_ATOMS: atom_id res chain seq x y z
N MET A 1 -7.07 14.87 25.80
CA MET A 1 -6.94 15.73 24.60
C MET A 1 -5.51 15.70 24.16
N PRO A 2 -5.23 15.54 22.87
CA PRO A 2 -3.87 15.65 22.41
C PRO A 2 -3.34 17.05 22.69
N ASP A 3 -2.13 17.15 23.21
CA ASP A 3 -1.50 18.43 23.58
C ASP A 3 -1.21 19.34 22.38
N ASN A 4 -1.42 18.83 21.16
CA ASN A 4 -1.18 19.55 19.91
C ASN A 4 -2.51 19.83 19.17
N PRO A 5 -2.92 21.12 19.05
CA PRO A 5 -4.16 21.49 18.38
C PRO A 5 -4.19 21.08 16.89
N ALA A 6 -3.05 21.07 16.20
CA ALA A 6 -2.96 20.63 14.82
C ALA A 6 -3.30 19.13 14.67
N LEU A 7 -2.85 18.31 15.60
CA LEU A 7 -3.18 16.88 15.65
C LEU A 7 -4.67 16.65 15.89
N TYR A 8 -5.29 17.42 16.76
CA TYR A 8 -6.73 17.35 17.01
C TYR A 8 -7.53 17.64 15.73
N TYR A 9 -7.25 18.74 15.04
CA TYR A 9 -7.89 19.05 13.76
C TYR A 9 -7.68 17.97 12.71
N PHE A 10 -6.49 17.41 12.63
CA PHE A 10 -6.19 16.32 11.70
C PHE A 10 -7.04 15.08 12.00
N LEU A 11 -7.14 14.68 13.26
CA LEU A 11 -7.95 13.52 13.67
C LEU A 11 -9.44 13.74 13.40
N GLU A 12 -9.94 14.96 13.62
CA GLU A 12 -11.32 15.32 13.34
C GLU A 12 -11.63 15.28 11.84
N LEU A 13 -10.77 15.87 11.01
CA LEU A 13 -10.91 15.86 9.54
C LEU A 13 -10.83 14.46 8.95
N THR A 14 -10.03 13.58 9.54
CA THR A 14 -9.83 12.21 9.05
C THR A 14 -10.71 11.17 9.73
N LYS A 15 -11.62 11.58 10.60
CA LYS A 15 -12.48 10.69 11.39
C LYS A 15 -13.22 9.65 10.54
N ASN A 16 -13.74 10.08 9.40
CA ASN A 16 -14.52 9.22 8.49
C ASN A 16 -13.67 8.41 7.51
N VAL A 17 -12.35 8.60 7.52
CA VAL A 17 -11.45 7.86 6.63
C VAL A 17 -11.03 6.57 7.31
N SER A 18 -11.35 5.43 6.68
CA SER A 18 -10.93 4.11 7.16
C SER A 18 -9.42 3.94 7.05
N THR A 19 -8.77 3.54 8.13
CA THR A 19 -7.33 3.24 8.18
C THR A 19 -7.08 2.10 9.16
N ASN A 20 -5.97 1.40 8.99
CA ASN A 20 -5.49 0.49 10.00
C ASN A 20 -4.94 1.32 11.17
N ILE A 21 -5.47 1.11 12.34
CA ILE A 21 -5.16 1.88 13.56
C ILE A 21 -4.90 0.95 14.73
N SER A 22 -4.28 1.49 15.78
CA SER A 22 -4.24 0.86 17.09
C SER A 22 -5.16 1.64 18.04
N SER A 23 -6.12 0.96 18.66
CA SER A 23 -7.04 1.58 19.62
C SER A 23 -6.33 2.12 20.86
N THR A 24 -5.17 1.58 21.22
CA THR A 24 -4.36 2.03 22.35
C THR A 24 -3.49 3.24 22.03
N ASN A 25 -3.19 3.50 20.74
CA ASN A 25 -2.33 4.61 20.32
C ASN A 25 -2.85 5.25 19.02
N LEU A 26 -4.08 5.77 19.08
CA LEU A 26 -4.77 6.33 17.92
C LEU A 26 -4.07 7.58 17.36
N GLU A 27 -3.54 8.42 18.24
CA GLU A 27 -2.89 9.68 17.86
C GLU A 27 -1.65 9.47 17.00
N PHE A 28 -0.94 8.38 17.23
CA PHE A 28 0.26 8.02 16.47
C PHE A 28 -0.06 7.18 15.23
N THR A 29 -0.98 6.22 15.35
CA THR A 29 -1.27 5.27 14.28
C THR A 29 -2.16 5.85 13.17
N LYS A 30 -3.06 6.78 13.48
CA LYS A 30 -3.94 7.40 12.49
C LYS A 30 -3.16 8.20 11.41
N PRO A 31 -2.23 9.10 11.77
CA PRO A 31 -1.39 9.77 10.77
C PRO A 31 -0.55 8.81 9.93
N LEU A 32 0.03 7.78 10.55
CA LEU A 32 0.82 6.77 9.84
C LEU A 32 -0.03 5.95 8.85
N GLY A 33 -1.23 5.56 9.27
CA GLY A 33 -2.18 4.87 8.39
C GLY A 33 -2.61 5.73 7.19
N MET A 34 -2.84 7.03 7.40
CA MET A 34 -3.11 7.97 6.31
C MET A 34 -1.92 8.14 5.37
N TYR A 35 -0.70 8.16 5.90
CA TYR A 35 0.52 8.21 5.10
C TYR A 35 0.66 6.99 4.19
N CYS A 36 0.33 5.79 4.69
CA CYS A 36 0.37 4.57 3.89
C CYS A 36 -0.57 4.60 2.68
N LYS A 37 -1.69 5.34 2.75
CA LYS A 37 -2.60 5.53 1.61
C LYS A 37 -1.98 6.30 0.44
N LEU A 38 -0.94 7.06 0.70
CA LEU A 38 -0.21 7.80 -0.34
C LEU A 38 0.77 6.92 -1.13
N ALA A 39 1.13 5.74 -0.61
CA ALA A 39 2.10 4.86 -1.25
C ALA A 39 1.76 4.51 -2.70
N PRO A 40 0.52 4.10 -3.06
CA PRO A 40 0.16 3.84 -4.45
C PRO A 40 0.28 5.07 -5.35
N LEU A 41 -0.09 6.25 -4.85
CA LEU A 41 -0.01 7.50 -5.62
C LEU A 41 1.44 7.86 -5.96
N PHE A 42 2.33 7.79 -4.97
CA PHE A 42 3.76 8.01 -5.18
C PHE A 42 4.35 6.97 -6.14
N SER A 43 3.96 5.70 -5.99
CA SER A 43 4.44 4.63 -6.86
C SER A 43 4.01 4.85 -8.31
N ILE A 44 2.76 5.22 -8.57
CA ILE A 44 2.26 5.53 -9.92
C ILE A 44 3.01 6.72 -10.50
N TYR A 45 3.17 7.80 -9.73
CA TYR A 45 3.88 8.99 -10.17
C TYR A 45 5.32 8.68 -10.60
N PHE A 46 6.06 7.96 -9.77
CA PHE A 46 7.43 7.57 -10.08
C PHE A 46 7.49 6.56 -11.23
N SER A 47 6.62 5.57 -11.28
CA SER A 47 6.64 4.57 -12.35
C SER A 47 6.33 5.17 -13.72
N VAL A 48 5.42 6.12 -13.85
CA VAL A 48 5.16 6.82 -15.11
C VAL A 48 6.41 7.53 -15.62
N ASN A 49 7.18 8.15 -14.72
CA ASN A 49 8.41 8.85 -15.09
C ASN A 49 9.56 7.89 -15.44
N TYR A 50 9.74 6.81 -14.68
CA TYR A 50 10.84 5.86 -14.88
C TYR A 50 10.58 4.84 -16.00
N LEU A 51 9.34 4.45 -16.24
CA LEU A 51 9.01 3.48 -17.28
C LEU A 51 9.33 3.96 -18.71
N LYS A 52 9.54 5.27 -18.90
CA LYS A 52 10.04 5.83 -20.16
C LYS A 52 11.44 5.34 -20.52
N TYR A 53 12.26 5.06 -19.51
CA TYR A 53 13.64 4.64 -19.64
C TYR A 53 13.83 3.12 -19.68
N LEU A 54 12.84 2.36 -19.22
CA LEU A 54 12.86 0.91 -19.29
C LEU A 54 12.41 0.45 -20.69
N LYS A 55 13.37 0.07 -21.50
CA LYS A 55 13.11 -0.67 -22.74
C LYS A 55 12.63 -2.07 -22.34
N SER A 56 11.34 -2.34 -22.45
CA SER A 56 10.82 -3.69 -22.33
C SER A 56 11.28 -4.50 -23.54
N ASN A 57 12.12 -5.48 -23.30
CA ASN A 57 12.44 -6.52 -24.29
C ASN A 57 11.94 -7.86 -23.72
N PRO A 58 10.62 -8.10 -23.70
CA PRO A 58 10.10 -9.33 -23.17
C PRO A 58 10.46 -10.46 -24.13
N LYS A 59 11.43 -11.26 -23.74
CA LYS A 59 11.67 -12.60 -24.32
C LYS A 59 10.59 -13.58 -23.83
N THR A 60 9.35 -13.15 -23.77
CA THR A 60 8.24 -14.02 -23.40
C THR A 60 7.76 -14.74 -24.66
N GLU A 61 8.17 -15.96 -24.78
CA GLU A 61 7.78 -16.85 -25.88
C GLU A 61 6.28 -17.19 -25.84
N ASP A 62 5.63 -17.02 -24.69
CA ASP A 62 4.23 -17.39 -24.48
C ASP A 62 3.39 -16.25 -23.86
N LYS A 63 2.61 -15.57 -24.72
CA LYS A 63 1.70 -14.49 -24.31
C LYS A 63 0.60 -14.96 -23.35
N ALA A 64 0.13 -16.21 -23.50
CA ALA A 64 -0.92 -16.76 -22.64
C ALA A 64 -0.44 -16.94 -21.21
N SER A 65 0.78 -17.43 -21.00
CA SER A 65 1.39 -17.55 -19.68
C SER A 65 1.56 -16.19 -19.00
N LEU A 66 2.00 -15.17 -19.73
CA LEU A 66 2.14 -13.81 -19.20
C LEU A 66 0.80 -13.27 -18.68
N ILE A 67 -0.26 -13.41 -19.46
CA ILE A 67 -1.60 -12.95 -19.08
C ILE A 67 -2.09 -13.72 -17.86
N PHE A 68 -1.91 -15.03 -17.81
CA PHE A 68 -2.35 -15.85 -16.68
C PHE A 68 -1.65 -15.47 -15.37
N TYR A 69 -0.33 -15.32 -15.38
CA TYR A 69 0.42 -14.89 -14.17
C TYR A 69 0.07 -13.47 -13.77
N SER A 70 -0.16 -12.58 -14.72
CA SER A 70 -0.58 -11.20 -14.45
C SER A 70 -1.96 -11.13 -13.80
N LEU A 71 -2.91 -11.95 -14.24
CA LEU A 71 -4.25 -12.05 -13.62
C LEU A 71 -4.15 -12.53 -12.17
N GLY A 72 -3.33 -13.54 -11.90
CA GLY A 72 -3.08 -14.01 -10.53
C GLY A 72 -2.49 -12.91 -9.65
N PHE A 73 -1.51 -12.18 -10.14
CA PHE A 73 -0.92 -11.04 -9.42
C PHE A 73 -1.95 -9.93 -9.17
N PHE A 74 -2.78 -9.59 -10.16
CA PHE A 74 -3.81 -8.56 -10.00
C PHE A 74 -4.85 -8.93 -8.95
N ALA A 75 -5.24 -10.21 -8.86
CA ALA A 75 -6.14 -10.69 -7.83
C ALA A 75 -5.53 -10.53 -6.42
N VAL A 76 -4.29 -10.95 -6.24
CA VAL A 76 -3.56 -10.79 -4.97
C VAL A 76 -3.39 -9.30 -4.62
N TYR A 77 -3.02 -8.48 -5.60
CA TYR A 77 -2.88 -7.04 -5.40
C TYR A 77 -4.20 -6.39 -4.96
N ALA A 78 -5.32 -6.75 -5.59
CA ALA A 78 -6.63 -6.22 -5.24
C ALA A 78 -7.03 -6.57 -3.80
N VAL A 79 -6.75 -7.79 -3.34
CA VAL A 79 -7.02 -8.23 -1.97
C VAL A 79 -6.16 -7.45 -0.97
N LEU A 80 -4.87 -7.31 -1.21
CA LEU A 80 -3.96 -6.56 -0.34
C LEU A 80 -4.30 -5.07 -0.31
N PHE A 81 -4.64 -4.50 -1.47
CA PHE A 81 -5.09 -3.12 -1.58
C PHE A 81 -6.35 -2.88 -0.75
N TYR A 82 -7.32 -3.78 -0.82
CA TYR A 82 -8.53 -3.71 -0.02
C TYR A 82 -8.22 -3.76 1.48
N ILE A 83 -7.42 -4.73 1.92
CA ILE A 83 -7.09 -4.92 3.35
C ILE A 83 -6.38 -3.70 3.93
N PHE A 84 -5.40 -3.14 3.23
CA PHE A 84 -4.54 -2.09 3.77
C PHE A 84 -5.04 -0.67 3.50
N LEU A 85 -5.85 -0.45 2.47
CA LEU A 85 -6.26 0.90 2.06
C LEU A 85 -7.74 1.19 2.25
N ILE A 86 -8.60 0.20 2.13
CA ILE A 86 -10.06 0.39 2.19
C ILE A 86 -10.63 -0.09 3.53
N SER A 87 -10.19 -1.25 4.00
CA SER A 87 -10.64 -1.81 5.26
C SER A 87 -10.13 -1.01 6.45
N SER A 88 -10.97 -0.84 7.47
CA SER A 88 -10.54 -0.37 8.77
C SER A 88 -10.21 -1.57 9.65
N PHE A 89 -8.98 -1.68 10.09
CA PHE A 89 -8.49 -2.78 10.89
C PHE A 89 -7.82 -2.26 12.16
N ASP A 90 -8.21 -2.80 13.32
CA ASP A 90 -7.53 -2.52 14.58
C ASP A 90 -6.42 -3.55 14.81
N ILE A 91 -5.18 -3.08 14.84
CA ILE A 91 -3.99 -3.91 15.01
C ILE A 91 -4.04 -4.66 16.36
N ASN A 92 -4.65 -4.07 17.38
CA ASN A 92 -4.79 -4.69 18.70
C ASN A 92 -5.69 -5.94 18.68
N ASN A 93 -6.63 -6.02 17.76
CA ASN A 93 -7.53 -7.16 17.59
C ASN A 93 -6.96 -8.22 16.65
N GLY A 94 -5.77 -8.00 16.13
CA GLY A 94 -5.07 -8.93 15.24
C GLY A 94 -4.45 -10.11 15.98
N ASN A 95 -3.66 -10.88 15.24
CA ASN A 95 -2.91 -12.02 15.77
C ASN A 95 -1.85 -11.57 16.79
N ARG A 96 -1.33 -12.50 17.57
CA ARG A 96 -0.35 -12.26 18.63
C ARG A 96 0.87 -11.45 18.14
N LEU A 97 1.31 -11.67 16.90
CA LEU A 97 2.40 -10.89 16.30
C LEU A 97 2.04 -9.41 16.12
N LEU A 98 0.82 -9.12 15.66
CA LEU A 98 0.33 -7.75 15.54
C LEU A 98 0.14 -7.08 16.90
N GLN A 99 -0.28 -7.80 17.92
CA GLN A 99 -0.37 -7.27 19.29
C GLN A 99 1.00 -6.90 19.85
N ILE A 100 2.06 -7.64 19.53
CA ILE A 100 3.43 -7.30 19.92
C ILE A 100 3.87 -5.99 19.25
N THR A 101 3.44 -5.71 18.03
CA THR A 101 3.79 -4.44 17.34
C THR A 101 3.22 -3.22 18.05
N THR A 102 2.12 -3.35 18.79
CA THR A 102 1.52 -2.23 19.54
C THR A 102 2.17 -1.94 20.87
N SER A 103 3.11 -2.77 21.31
CA SER A 103 3.78 -2.64 22.61
C SER A 103 4.79 -1.49 22.68
N ASN A 104 5.28 -1.02 21.55
CA ASN A 104 6.29 0.06 21.46
C ASN A 104 6.10 0.88 20.19
N ASP A 105 6.23 2.20 20.31
CA ASP A 105 6.13 3.13 19.17
C ASP A 105 7.11 2.83 18.04
N PHE A 106 8.30 2.32 18.36
CA PHE A 106 9.27 1.89 17.36
C PHE A 106 8.76 0.75 16.49
N TYR A 107 8.10 -0.26 17.10
CA TYR A 107 7.51 -1.37 16.35
C TYR A 107 6.32 -0.94 15.51
N ILE A 108 5.53 0.00 16.00
CA ILE A 108 4.43 0.61 15.25
C ILE A 108 4.97 1.32 14.02
N LEU A 109 5.99 2.16 14.18
CA LEU A 109 6.63 2.87 13.08
C LEU A 109 7.19 1.90 12.03
N PHE A 110 7.88 0.85 12.47
CA PHE A 110 8.44 -0.18 11.59
C PHE A 110 7.34 -0.92 10.82
N TYR A 111 6.23 -1.25 11.46
CA TYR A 111 5.08 -1.86 10.81
C TYR A 111 4.53 -1.00 9.67
N TYR A 112 4.25 0.28 9.93
CA TYR A 112 3.72 1.18 8.89
C TYR A 112 4.74 1.46 7.78
N LEU A 113 6.01 1.53 8.09
CA LEU A 113 7.07 1.64 7.08
C LEU A 113 7.10 0.42 6.16
N THR A 114 6.94 -0.77 6.72
CA THR A 114 6.88 -2.02 5.97
C THR A 114 5.64 -2.08 5.08
N VAL A 115 4.47 -1.68 5.62
CA VAL A 115 3.23 -1.59 4.84
C VAL A 115 3.36 -0.59 3.69
N PHE A 116 3.92 0.59 3.96
CA PHE A 116 4.15 1.61 2.93
C PHE A 116 5.05 1.10 1.81
N SER A 117 6.22 0.55 2.16
CA SER A 117 7.16 0.04 1.15
C SER A 117 6.61 -1.16 0.39
N GLY A 118 5.86 -2.04 1.06
CA GLY A 118 5.18 -3.16 0.41
C GLY A 118 4.14 -2.71 -0.60
N LEU A 119 3.26 -1.78 -0.22
CA LEU A 119 2.25 -1.21 -1.13
C LEU A 119 2.90 -0.44 -2.28
N TYR A 120 3.97 0.29 -2.01
CA TYR A 120 4.73 1.00 -3.04
C TYR A 120 5.30 0.03 -4.08
N ALA A 121 6.00 -1.02 -3.62
CA ALA A 121 6.61 -2.02 -4.49
C ALA A 121 5.56 -2.80 -5.31
N LEU A 122 4.47 -3.22 -4.67
CA LEU A 122 3.37 -3.93 -5.34
C LEU A 122 2.70 -3.06 -6.41
N THR A 123 2.47 -1.78 -6.12
CA THR A 123 1.88 -0.85 -7.11
C THR A 123 2.85 -0.57 -8.25
N PHE A 124 4.14 -0.50 -7.97
CA PHE A 124 5.16 -0.37 -9.01
C PHE A 124 5.17 -1.57 -9.96
N VAL A 125 5.16 -2.79 -9.43
CA VAL A 125 5.07 -4.02 -10.24
C VAL A 125 3.75 -4.07 -11.02
N PHE A 126 2.64 -3.67 -10.41
CA PHE A 126 1.34 -3.58 -11.08
C PHE A 126 1.40 -2.67 -12.31
N THR A 127 1.94 -1.46 -12.16
CA THR A 127 2.05 -0.50 -13.28
C THR A 127 3.01 -1.00 -14.37
N MET A 128 4.08 -1.68 -14.00
CA MET A 128 4.97 -2.34 -14.96
C MET A 128 4.26 -3.43 -15.76
N LEU A 129 3.51 -4.31 -15.10
CA LEU A 129 2.75 -5.39 -15.76
C LEU A 129 1.68 -4.84 -16.69
N VAL A 130 0.94 -3.81 -16.28
CA VAL A 130 -0.05 -3.15 -17.13
C VAL A 130 0.60 -2.60 -18.40
N LYS A 131 1.74 -1.93 -18.27
CA LYS A 131 2.49 -1.41 -19.43
C LYS A 131 2.99 -2.54 -20.34
N LEU A 132 3.51 -3.61 -19.77
CA LEU A 132 3.97 -4.77 -20.52
C LEU A 132 2.85 -5.42 -21.34
N ILE A 133 1.71 -5.69 -20.70
CA ILE A 133 0.52 -6.26 -21.35
C ILE A 133 0.04 -5.33 -22.46
N TYR A 134 -0.06 -4.03 -22.19
CA TYR A 134 -0.47 -3.05 -23.19
C TYR A 134 0.46 -3.06 -24.41
N SER A 135 1.77 -3.09 -24.18
CA SER A 135 2.75 -3.13 -25.28
C SER A 135 2.67 -4.41 -26.12
N GLU A 136 2.28 -5.54 -25.52
CA GLU A 136 2.12 -6.82 -26.24
C GLU A 136 0.78 -6.92 -26.99
N LEU A 137 -0.28 -6.26 -26.48
CA LEU A 137 -1.60 -6.26 -27.12
C LEU A 137 -1.67 -5.28 -28.31
N VAL A 138 -0.90 -4.20 -28.27
CA VAL A 138 -0.90 -3.15 -29.32
C VAL A 138 0.06 -3.49 -30.48
N LYS A 139 0.95 -4.46 -30.29
CA LYS A 139 1.77 -5.00 -31.39
C LYS A 139 0.93 -5.92 -32.28
#